data_857761f4e8c012de5ea2aed9f6f83c38
#
_entry.id   857761f4e8c012de5ea2aed9f6f83c38
#
_cell.length_a   1.000
_cell.length_b   1.000
_cell.length_c   1.000
_cell.angle_alpha   90.00
_cell.angle_beta   90.00
_cell.angle_gamma   90.00
#
_symmetry.space_group_name_H-M   'P 1'
#
loop_
_entity.id
_entity.type
_entity.pdbx_description
1 polymer ?
#
loop_
_entity_poly.entity_id
_entity_poly.type
_entity_poly.pdbx_seq_one_letter_code
_entity_poly.pdbx_strand_id
1 'polypeptide(L)'
;MRSRAFAAAGVALGLLAPALAAQEKPIAFVGARVIPVAGPEIPKGVVVVHKGKVVAVGAEGSVSIPGDAERRDVAGKVLMPGLVDTHSHIGGVQGADSSAPIQPDVRAIDAINVADSAIQKAQASGITTVNVMPGSGHLLSGQTAYLKLREAKTIDALLLTTEKGVTGGMKMANGTNSRRQPPFPGTRAKSASLVREQYVKA
;
A
#
# COMPACT_ATOMS: atom_id res chain seq x y z
N MET A 1 -51.42 -41.22 8.41
CA MET A 1 -50.49 -40.20 7.90
C MET A 1 -49.53 -39.82 9.03
N ARG A 2 -48.28 -40.27 8.98
CA ARG A 2 -47.27 -39.98 10.02
C ARG A 2 -46.30 -38.97 9.42
N SER A 3 -46.34 -37.75 9.96
CA SER A 3 -45.43 -36.65 9.63
C SER A 3 -44.02 -36.94 10.22
N ARG A 4 -43.00 -36.99 9.36
CA ARG A 4 -41.59 -37.07 9.78
C ARG A 4 -40.99 -35.66 9.76
N ALA A 5 -40.69 -35.13 10.92
CA ALA A 5 -39.93 -33.90 11.06
C ALA A 5 -38.45 -34.18 10.76
N PHE A 6 -37.88 -33.50 9.79
CA PHE A 6 -36.43 -33.46 9.52
C PHE A 6 -35.82 -32.34 10.37
N ALA A 7 -35.01 -32.72 11.33
CA ALA A 7 -34.16 -31.78 12.04
C ALA A 7 -32.93 -31.48 11.19
N ALA A 8 -32.82 -30.24 10.71
CA ALA A 8 -31.61 -29.75 10.06
C ALA A 8 -30.58 -29.32 11.10
N ALA A 9 -29.52 -30.10 11.28
CA ALA A 9 -28.35 -29.72 12.08
C ALA A 9 -27.50 -28.76 11.25
N GLY A 10 -27.54 -27.47 11.57
CA GLY A 10 -26.67 -26.45 11.00
C GLY A 10 -25.26 -26.59 11.58
N VAL A 11 -24.30 -27.00 10.74
CA VAL A 11 -22.88 -26.94 11.07
C VAL A 11 -22.41 -25.51 10.83
N ALA A 12 -22.23 -24.76 11.90
CA ALA A 12 -21.57 -23.45 11.86
C ALA A 12 -20.07 -23.67 11.62
N LEU A 13 -19.62 -23.55 10.38
CA LEU A 13 -18.21 -23.50 10.02
C LEU A 13 -17.66 -22.12 10.44
N GLY A 14 -17.07 -22.05 11.61
CA GLY A 14 -16.34 -20.86 12.06
C GLY A 14 -15.14 -20.65 11.15
N LEU A 15 -15.17 -19.64 10.31
CA LEU A 15 -14.02 -19.12 9.56
C LEU A 15 -13.05 -18.52 10.59
N LEU A 16 -12.13 -19.34 11.10
CA LEU A 16 -10.92 -18.84 11.75
C LEU A 16 -10.07 -18.16 10.68
N ALA A 17 -10.20 -16.84 10.55
CA ALA A 17 -9.21 -16.05 9.84
C ALA A 17 -7.84 -16.31 10.53
N PRO A 18 -6.77 -16.65 9.78
CA PRO A 18 -5.46 -16.77 10.39
C PRO A 18 -5.09 -15.39 10.94
N ALA A 19 -5.11 -15.26 12.26
CA ALA A 19 -4.45 -14.14 12.92
C ALA A 19 -3.02 -14.14 12.40
N LEU A 20 -2.60 -13.06 11.71
CA LEU A 20 -1.18 -12.81 11.47
C LEU A 20 -0.49 -13.00 12.82
N ALA A 21 0.35 -14.03 12.92
CA ALA A 21 1.06 -14.31 14.17
C ALA A 21 1.81 -13.03 14.54
N ALA A 22 1.28 -12.31 15.52
CA ALA A 22 1.91 -11.10 16.01
C ALA A 22 3.28 -11.54 16.52
N GLN A 23 4.34 -10.85 16.07
CA GLN A 23 5.69 -11.07 16.56
C GLN A 23 5.68 -11.13 18.09
N GLU A 24 5.84 -12.33 18.65
CA GLU A 24 5.68 -12.56 20.10
C GLU A 24 6.82 -11.92 20.89
N LYS A 25 8.05 -11.94 20.34
CA LYS A 25 9.24 -11.36 20.95
C LYS A 25 9.74 -10.14 20.19
N PRO A 26 10.30 -9.16 20.87
CA PRO A 26 11.00 -8.07 20.23
C PRO A 26 12.17 -8.59 19.38
N ILE A 27 12.47 -7.91 18.26
CA ILE A 27 13.70 -8.12 17.49
C ILE A 27 14.55 -6.87 17.60
N ALA A 28 15.82 -7.04 18.00
CA ALA A 28 16.78 -5.96 18.07
C ALA A 28 17.85 -6.13 16.98
N PHE A 29 17.90 -5.23 16.02
CA PHE A 29 18.96 -5.14 15.02
C PHE A 29 20.09 -4.29 15.61
N VAL A 30 21.30 -4.84 15.70
CA VAL A 30 22.43 -4.24 16.43
C VAL A 30 23.63 -4.03 15.50
N GLY A 31 24.31 -2.89 15.64
CA GLY A 31 25.60 -2.60 14.98
C GLY A 31 25.51 -2.00 13.58
N ALA A 32 24.31 -1.79 13.02
CA ALA A 32 24.15 -1.16 11.71
C ALA A 32 24.49 0.34 11.72
N ARG A 33 24.85 0.88 10.56
CA ARG A 33 24.69 2.31 10.28
C ARG A 33 23.21 2.57 10.05
N VAL A 34 22.57 3.32 10.95
CA VAL A 34 21.13 3.61 10.87
C VAL A 34 20.93 4.98 10.23
N ILE A 35 20.09 5.04 9.20
CA ILE A 35 19.64 6.26 8.51
C ILE A 35 18.15 6.45 8.85
N PRO A 36 17.82 7.21 9.91
CA PRO A 36 16.44 7.34 10.37
C PRO A 36 15.56 8.26 9.50
N VAL A 37 16.18 9.02 8.57
CA VAL A 37 15.57 10.03 7.70
C VAL A 37 15.05 11.26 8.48
N ALA A 38 14.38 11.03 9.62
CA ALA A 38 13.84 12.10 10.46
C ALA A 38 14.88 12.71 11.45
N GLY A 39 16.17 12.36 11.31
CA GLY A 39 17.24 12.86 12.17
C GLY A 39 18.61 12.50 11.61
N PRO A 40 19.71 12.81 12.34
CA PRO A 40 21.06 12.50 11.89
C PRO A 40 21.31 10.98 11.80
N GLU A 41 22.25 10.61 10.95
CA GLU A 41 22.72 9.22 10.87
C GLU A 41 23.36 8.77 12.18
N ILE A 42 23.16 7.49 12.51
CA ILE A 42 23.74 6.83 13.67
C ILE A 42 24.76 5.81 13.18
N PRO A 43 26.06 6.06 13.30
CA PRO A 43 27.11 5.21 12.70
C PRO A 43 27.07 3.76 13.20
N LYS A 44 26.70 3.56 14.46
CA LYS A 44 26.58 2.26 15.12
C LYS A 44 25.32 2.26 15.96
N GLY A 45 24.24 1.80 15.36
CA GLY A 45 22.89 1.95 15.92
C GLY A 45 22.24 0.63 16.30
N VAL A 46 21.19 0.78 17.09
CA VAL A 46 20.26 -0.27 17.48
C VAL A 46 18.86 0.16 17.06
N VAL A 47 18.13 -0.76 16.43
CA VAL A 47 16.69 -0.61 16.15
C VAL A 47 15.96 -1.78 16.74
N VAL A 48 14.97 -1.51 17.61
CA VAL A 48 14.12 -2.54 18.21
C VAL A 48 12.75 -2.47 17.59
N VAL A 49 12.28 -3.61 17.11
CA VAL A 49 10.95 -3.79 16.51
C VAL A 49 10.15 -4.76 17.36
N HIS A 50 8.89 -4.42 17.64
CA HIS A 50 7.96 -5.30 18.35
C HIS A 50 6.54 -5.09 17.82
N LYS A 51 5.83 -6.19 17.57
CA LYS A 51 4.44 -6.18 17.07
C LYS A 51 4.24 -5.26 15.86
N GLY A 52 5.19 -5.34 14.90
CA GLY A 52 5.14 -4.57 13.66
C GLY A 52 5.44 -3.07 13.80
N LYS A 53 5.94 -2.63 14.96
CA LYS A 53 6.30 -1.22 15.21
C LYS A 53 7.77 -1.10 15.61
N VAL A 54 8.41 -0.01 15.20
CA VAL A 54 9.69 0.41 15.74
C VAL A 54 9.44 1.00 17.12
N VAL A 55 9.99 0.37 18.16
CA VAL A 55 9.77 0.77 19.57
C VAL A 55 10.96 1.53 20.16
N ALA A 56 12.15 1.35 19.58
CA ALA A 56 13.33 2.13 19.96
C ALA A 56 14.32 2.23 18.81
N VAL A 57 14.99 3.38 18.69
CA VAL A 57 16.11 3.65 17.76
C VAL A 57 17.10 4.53 18.48
N GLY A 58 18.40 4.22 18.38
CA GLY A 58 19.46 5.06 18.95
C GLY A 58 20.85 4.48 18.75
N ALA A 59 21.83 5.16 19.29
CA ALA A 59 23.20 4.66 19.29
C ALA A 59 23.33 3.39 20.14
N GLU A 60 24.28 2.53 19.80
CA GLU A 60 24.62 1.37 20.61
C GLU A 60 25.01 1.83 22.03
N GLY A 61 24.44 1.18 23.04
CA GLY A 61 24.59 1.55 24.46
C GLY A 61 23.58 2.60 24.95
N SER A 62 22.90 3.36 24.07
CA SER A 62 21.86 4.31 24.48
C SER A 62 20.45 3.75 24.43
N VAL A 63 20.27 2.60 23.77
CA VAL A 63 18.96 1.93 23.61
C VAL A 63 18.86 0.75 24.57
N SER A 64 17.83 0.72 25.40
CA SER A 64 17.50 -0.45 26.22
C SER A 64 16.88 -1.54 25.32
N ILE A 65 17.55 -2.67 25.25
CA ILE A 65 17.08 -3.85 24.50
C ILE A 65 16.39 -4.77 25.50
N PRO A 66 15.09 -5.15 25.29
CA PRO A 66 14.40 -6.10 26.14
C PRO A 66 15.19 -7.41 26.29
N GLY A 67 15.18 -7.99 27.50
CA GLY A 67 15.96 -9.19 27.81
C GLY A 67 15.55 -10.44 27.02
N ASP A 68 14.29 -10.49 26.58
CA ASP A 68 13.70 -11.55 25.75
C ASP A 68 13.80 -11.28 24.25
N ALA A 69 14.42 -10.17 23.85
CA ALA A 69 14.54 -9.79 22.43
C ALA A 69 15.47 -10.74 21.67
N GLU A 70 15.04 -11.15 20.47
CA GLU A 70 15.92 -11.79 19.49
C GLU A 70 16.92 -10.75 18.98
N ARG A 71 18.20 -10.95 19.24
CA ARG A 71 19.27 -10.07 18.76
C ARG A 71 19.75 -10.52 17.38
N ARG A 72 19.75 -9.60 16.42
CA ARG A 72 20.31 -9.79 15.07
C ARG A 72 21.49 -8.85 14.89
N ASP A 73 22.68 -9.41 14.79
CA ASP A 73 23.86 -8.66 14.40
C ASP A 73 23.77 -8.28 12.92
N VAL A 74 23.81 -6.99 12.67
CA VAL A 74 23.78 -6.39 11.33
C VAL A 74 24.94 -5.39 11.15
N ALA A 75 26.05 -5.63 11.85
CA ALA A 75 27.25 -4.83 11.70
C ALA A 75 27.71 -4.79 10.22
N GLY A 76 28.19 -3.64 9.79
CA GLY A 76 28.59 -3.40 8.40
C GLY A 76 27.44 -3.20 7.40
N LYS A 77 26.18 -3.33 7.85
CA LYS A 77 24.99 -3.07 7.01
C LYS A 77 24.43 -1.67 7.28
N VAL A 78 23.62 -1.22 6.34
CA VAL A 78 22.81 0.00 6.50
C VAL A 78 21.38 -0.41 6.82
N LEU A 79 20.81 0.21 7.84
CA LEU A 79 19.39 0.04 8.21
C LEU A 79 18.67 1.38 8.04
N MET A 80 17.61 1.37 7.23
CA MET A 80 16.81 2.55 6.91
C MET A 80 15.34 2.16 6.75
N PRO A 81 14.40 3.11 6.83
CA PRO A 81 13.01 2.85 6.46
C PRO A 81 12.90 2.34 5.03
N GLY A 82 11.92 1.47 4.78
CA GLY A 82 11.64 1.03 3.42
C GLY A 82 11.17 2.20 2.55
N LEU A 83 11.47 2.12 1.25
CA LEU A 83 11.12 3.16 0.29
C LEU A 83 9.60 3.21 0.07
N VAL A 84 9.10 4.41 -0.17
CA VAL A 84 7.69 4.66 -0.55
C VAL A 84 7.66 5.14 -2.00
N ASP A 85 7.04 4.34 -2.87
CA ASP A 85 6.77 4.74 -4.25
C ASP A 85 5.38 5.40 -4.32
N THR A 86 5.36 6.68 -4.62
CA THR A 86 4.12 7.46 -4.65
C THR A 86 3.43 7.45 -6.02
N HIS A 87 4.00 6.79 -7.03
CA HIS A 87 3.44 6.72 -8.38
C HIS A 87 3.73 5.36 -9.02
N SER A 88 2.85 4.39 -8.82
CA SER A 88 3.04 3.03 -9.31
C SER A 88 1.83 2.52 -10.10
N HIS A 89 2.11 1.60 -11.04
CA HIS A 89 1.09 0.89 -11.82
C HIS A 89 1.21 -0.64 -11.63
N ILE A 90 1.90 -1.10 -10.59
CA ILE A 90 2.02 -2.53 -10.30
C ILE A 90 0.67 -3.14 -9.93
N GLY A 91 0.58 -4.46 -9.98
CA GLY A 91 -0.67 -5.16 -9.73
C GLY A 91 -1.60 -5.23 -10.94
N GLY A 92 -1.10 -4.95 -12.16
CA GLY A 92 -1.89 -5.06 -13.39
C GLY A 92 -2.82 -3.87 -13.65
N VAL A 93 -2.73 -2.79 -12.89
CA VAL A 93 -3.56 -1.58 -13.03
C VAL A 93 -3.02 -0.65 -14.13
N GLN A 94 -2.39 -1.22 -15.15
CA GLN A 94 -1.88 -0.46 -16.29
C GLN A 94 -3.04 0.05 -17.15
N GLY A 95 -2.98 1.30 -17.51
CA GLY A 95 -4.03 1.94 -18.28
C GLY A 95 -5.21 2.33 -17.39
N ALA A 96 -6.06 3.14 -17.94
CA ALA A 96 -7.34 3.50 -17.38
C ALA A 96 -8.41 3.12 -18.40
N ASP A 97 -9.65 3.03 -17.98
CA ASP A 97 -10.76 2.74 -18.86
C ASP A 97 -10.94 3.85 -19.90
N SER A 98 -10.98 3.49 -21.20
CA SER A 98 -11.00 4.45 -22.31
C SER A 98 -12.41 4.94 -22.67
N SER A 99 -13.44 4.61 -21.90
CA SER A 99 -14.84 4.96 -22.19
C SER A 99 -15.12 6.47 -22.01
N ALA A 100 -14.45 7.15 -21.08
CA ALA A 100 -14.66 8.58 -20.83
C ALA A 100 -13.41 9.29 -20.29
N PRO A 101 -13.27 10.61 -20.47
CA PRO A 101 -12.15 11.39 -19.93
C PRO A 101 -12.25 11.67 -18.43
N ILE A 102 -13.43 11.56 -17.84
CA ILE A 102 -13.72 11.86 -16.43
C ILE A 102 -14.38 10.65 -15.80
N GLN A 103 -13.68 10.00 -14.88
CA GLN A 103 -14.09 8.74 -14.25
C GLN A 103 -13.69 8.69 -12.77
N PRO A 104 -14.28 9.53 -11.89
CA PRO A 104 -13.91 9.60 -10.48
C PRO A 104 -14.33 8.36 -9.67
N ASP A 105 -15.27 7.60 -10.17
CA ASP A 105 -15.86 6.39 -9.58
C ASP A 105 -15.02 5.12 -9.78
N VAL A 106 -14.13 5.12 -10.78
CA VAL A 106 -13.21 4.00 -11.01
C VAL A 106 -12.20 3.92 -9.85
N ARG A 107 -11.99 2.70 -9.32
CA ARG A 107 -11.08 2.48 -8.20
C ARG A 107 -9.97 1.50 -8.57
N ALA A 108 -8.73 1.86 -8.33
CA ALA A 108 -7.58 0.98 -8.58
C ALA A 108 -7.71 -0.36 -7.83
N ILE A 109 -8.29 -0.35 -6.62
CA ILE A 109 -8.44 -1.55 -5.79
C ILE A 109 -9.26 -2.67 -6.45
N ASP A 110 -10.18 -2.34 -7.35
CA ASP A 110 -11.03 -3.30 -8.01
C ASP A 110 -10.30 -4.11 -9.12
N ALA A 111 -9.10 -3.64 -9.52
CA ALA A 111 -8.32 -4.24 -10.60
C ALA A 111 -6.96 -4.81 -10.16
N ILE A 112 -6.54 -4.59 -8.89
CA ILE A 112 -5.23 -5.02 -8.42
C ILE A 112 -5.15 -6.55 -8.31
N ASN A 113 -4.22 -7.15 -9.06
CA ASN A 113 -3.83 -8.53 -8.91
C ASN A 113 -2.73 -8.66 -7.84
N VAL A 114 -3.06 -9.21 -6.68
CA VAL A 114 -2.11 -9.39 -5.55
C VAL A 114 -1.00 -10.40 -5.86
N ALA A 115 -1.18 -11.26 -6.86
CA ALA A 115 -0.20 -12.24 -7.30
C ALA A 115 0.74 -11.69 -8.40
N ASP A 116 0.64 -10.41 -8.77
CA ASP A 116 1.53 -9.80 -9.77
C ASP A 116 2.99 -9.85 -9.27
N SER A 117 3.87 -10.43 -10.08
CA SER A 117 5.29 -10.56 -9.78
C SER A 117 6.00 -9.21 -9.59
N ALA A 118 5.45 -8.12 -10.11
CA ALA A 118 5.97 -6.77 -9.89
C ALA A 118 5.91 -6.36 -8.42
N ILE A 119 4.94 -6.87 -7.65
CA ILE A 119 4.86 -6.66 -6.19
C ILE A 119 6.07 -7.27 -5.50
N GLN A 120 6.40 -8.53 -5.81
CA GLN A 120 7.57 -9.20 -5.23
C GLN A 120 8.90 -8.55 -5.65
N LYS A 121 9.01 -8.11 -6.91
CA LYS A 121 10.19 -7.38 -7.41
C LYS A 121 10.38 -6.06 -6.69
N ALA A 122 9.31 -5.31 -6.47
CA ALA A 122 9.34 -4.05 -5.73
C ALA A 122 9.79 -4.27 -4.27
N GLN A 123 9.25 -5.30 -3.60
CA GLN A 123 9.70 -5.69 -2.25
C GLN A 123 11.19 -6.05 -2.21
N ALA A 124 11.66 -6.87 -3.14
CA ALA A 124 13.07 -7.27 -3.23
C ALA A 124 14.00 -6.06 -3.45
N SER A 125 13.48 -4.98 -4.04
CA SER A 125 14.19 -3.71 -4.26
C SER A 125 14.09 -2.74 -3.07
N GLY A 126 13.48 -3.14 -1.95
CA GLY A 126 13.36 -2.32 -0.74
C GLY A 126 12.17 -1.35 -0.74
N ILE A 127 11.25 -1.45 -1.70
CA ILE A 127 10.00 -0.69 -1.68
C ILE A 127 9.01 -1.41 -0.76
N THR A 128 8.53 -0.73 0.26
CA THR A 128 7.63 -1.31 1.26
C THR A 128 6.21 -0.75 1.21
N THR A 129 6.03 0.37 0.51
CA THR A 129 4.73 1.03 0.35
C THR A 129 4.65 1.61 -1.05
N VAL A 130 3.52 1.45 -1.71
CA VAL A 130 3.27 2.01 -3.04
C VAL A 130 1.90 2.68 -3.09
N ASN A 131 1.79 3.76 -3.85
CA ASN A 131 0.51 4.32 -4.27
C ASN A 131 0.19 3.78 -5.67
N VAL A 132 -0.68 2.80 -5.75
CA VAL A 132 -1.13 2.21 -7.02
C VAL A 132 -2.22 3.06 -7.62
N MET A 133 -2.08 3.38 -8.90
CA MET A 133 -3.00 4.27 -9.60
C MET A 133 -3.22 3.86 -11.06
N PRO A 134 -4.35 4.24 -11.65
CA PRO A 134 -4.58 4.10 -13.10
C PRO A 134 -3.58 4.93 -13.91
N GLY A 135 -3.42 4.58 -15.19
CA GLY A 135 -2.56 5.28 -16.12
C GLY A 135 -2.98 6.74 -16.40
N SER A 136 -2.10 7.48 -17.08
CA SER A 136 -2.27 8.92 -17.34
C SER A 136 -3.08 9.25 -18.60
N GLY A 137 -3.78 8.27 -19.18
CA GLY A 137 -4.53 8.43 -20.43
C GLY A 137 -5.81 9.29 -20.35
N HIS A 138 -6.23 9.72 -19.15
CA HIS A 138 -7.50 10.37 -18.88
C HIS A 138 -7.29 11.60 -18.02
N LEU A 139 -8.19 12.59 -18.11
CA LEU A 139 -8.12 13.79 -17.27
C LEU A 139 -8.29 13.45 -15.80
N LEU A 140 -9.27 12.58 -15.50
CA LEU A 140 -9.56 12.09 -14.17
C LEU A 140 -9.77 10.59 -14.30
N SER A 141 -8.75 9.82 -13.89
CA SER A 141 -8.66 8.38 -14.17
C SER A 141 -9.22 7.50 -13.06
N GLY A 142 -9.55 8.08 -11.92
CA GLY A 142 -10.12 7.36 -10.79
C GLY A 142 -9.27 7.38 -9.51
N GLN A 143 -9.74 6.62 -8.54
CA GLN A 143 -9.22 6.56 -7.18
C GLN A 143 -7.98 5.67 -7.12
N THR A 144 -6.95 6.16 -6.42
CA THR A 144 -5.72 5.41 -6.14
C THR A 144 -5.82 4.72 -4.78
N ALA A 145 -4.88 3.81 -4.51
CA ALA A 145 -4.79 3.16 -3.20
C ALA A 145 -3.34 2.97 -2.77
N TYR A 146 -3.03 3.27 -1.50
CA TYR A 146 -1.75 2.92 -0.91
C TYR A 146 -1.77 1.47 -0.42
N LEU A 147 -0.75 0.72 -0.81
CA LEU A 147 -0.53 -0.66 -0.40
C LEU A 147 0.74 -0.77 0.44
N LYS A 148 0.67 -1.58 1.50
CA LYS A 148 1.85 -2.14 2.17
C LYS A 148 2.28 -3.39 1.43
N LEU A 149 3.47 -3.38 0.85
CA LEU A 149 4.02 -4.54 0.15
C LEU A 149 4.49 -5.58 1.17
N ARG A 150 3.72 -6.65 1.27
CA ARG A 150 3.95 -7.80 2.15
C ARG A 150 3.35 -9.04 1.52
N GLU A 151 3.66 -10.20 2.05
CA GLU A 151 3.00 -11.43 1.61
C GLU A 151 1.50 -11.34 1.92
N ALA A 152 0.66 -11.52 0.90
CA ALA A 152 -0.79 -11.46 1.03
C ALA A 152 -1.48 -12.28 -0.07
N LYS A 153 -2.67 -12.79 0.25
CA LYS A 153 -3.52 -13.53 -0.69
C LYS A 153 -4.74 -12.72 -1.15
N THR A 154 -5.01 -11.60 -0.50
CA THR A 154 -6.14 -10.72 -0.80
C THR A 154 -5.69 -9.28 -0.83
N ILE A 155 -6.44 -8.45 -1.56
CA ILE A 155 -6.16 -7.01 -1.63
C ILE A 155 -6.29 -6.35 -0.24
N ASP A 156 -7.27 -6.74 0.55
CA ASP A 156 -7.49 -6.17 1.89
C ASP A 156 -6.27 -6.31 2.81
N ALA A 157 -5.53 -7.43 2.66
CA ALA A 157 -4.31 -7.64 3.43
C ALA A 157 -3.14 -6.72 3.02
N LEU A 158 -3.19 -6.10 1.84
CA LEU A 158 -2.20 -5.12 1.36
C LEU A 158 -2.61 -3.68 1.63
N LEU A 159 -3.92 -3.37 1.70
CA LEU A 159 -4.40 -2.00 1.80
C LEU A 159 -3.86 -1.28 3.04
N LEU A 160 -3.44 -0.03 2.84
CA LEU A 160 -3.20 0.91 3.91
C LEU A 160 -4.53 1.60 4.24
N THR A 161 -5.12 1.24 5.36
CA THR A 161 -6.39 1.79 5.84
C THR A 161 -6.19 2.66 7.06
N THR A 162 -7.06 3.64 7.23
CA THR A 162 -7.21 4.46 8.43
C THR A 162 -8.64 4.35 8.92
N GLU A 163 -8.97 5.02 10.02
CA GLU A 163 -10.35 5.15 10.52
C GLU A 163 -11.30 5.77 9.48
N LYS A 164 -10.76 6.53 8.52
CA LYS A 164 -11.50 7.14 7.42
C LYS A 164 -11.63 6.24 6.18
N GLY A 165 -11.13 5.02 6.23
CA GLY A 165 -11.16 4.05 5.14
C GLY A 165 -9.83 3.86 4.41
N VAL A 166 -9.88 3.46 3.14
CA VAL A 166 -8.69 3.21 2.31
C VAL A 166 -7.94 4.52 2.07
N THR A 167 -6.63 4.50 2.30
CA THR A 167 -5.77 5.65 2.02
C THR A 167 -5.44 5.69 0.52
N GLY A 168 -5.71 6.81 -0.11
CA GLY A 168 -5.48 7.01 -1.55
C GLY A 168 -5.66 8.47 -1.95
N GLY A 169 -5.83 8.69 -3.23
CA GLY A 169 -6.08 9.98 -3.85
C GLY A 169 -6.85 9.84 -5.15
N MET A 170 -6.98 10.94 -5.87
CA MET A 170 -7.60 10.97 -7.21
C MET A 170 -6.52 11.16 -8.26
N LYS A 171 -6.41 10.21 -9.20
CA LYS A 171 -5.46 10.30 -10.32
C LYS A 171 -5.99 11.28 -11.35
N MET A 172 -5.16 12.27 -11.67
CA MET A 172 -5.41 13.24 -12.71
C MET A 172 -4.21 13.35 -13.66
N ALA A 173 -4.48 13.62 -14.93
CA ALA A 173 -3.45 13.83 -15.94
C ALA A 173 -3.83 15.00 -16.87
N ASN A 174 -3.24 16.17 -16.64
CA ASN A 174 -3.57 17.42 -17.32
C ASN A 174 -2.62 17.75 -18.49
N GLY A 175 -1.73 16.82 -18.85
CA GLY A 175 -0.75 17.00 -19.92
C GLY A 175 -1.26 16.58 -21.30
N THR A 176 -0.33 16.06 -22.12
CA THR A 176 -0.61 15.61 -23.49
C THR A 176 -1.32 14.25 -23.53
N ASN A 177 -1.06 13.37 -22.56
CA ASN A 177 -1.54 11.99 -22.58
C ASN A 177 -3.09 11.88 -22.55
N SER A 178 -3.77 12.83 -21.92
CA SER A 178 -5.22 12.86 -21.81
C SER A 178 -5.91 13.57 -23.00
N ARG A 179 -5.16 14.11 -23.96
CA ARG A 179 -5.69 14.80 -25.14
C ARG A 179 -5.66 13.87 -26.34
N ARG A 180 -6.82 13.62 -26.94
CA ARG A 180 -6.97 12.77 -28.13
C ARG A 180 -8.34 13.01 -28.79
N GLN A 181 -8.72 12.15 -29.72
CA GLN A 181 -10.02 12.24 -30.39
C GLN A 181 -11.20 12.14 -29.40
N PRO A 182 -12.36 12.71 -29.74
CA PRO A 182 -13.57 12.60 -28.92
C PRO A 182 -13.83 11.16 -28.47
N PRO A 183 -14.34 10.98 -27.24
CA PRO A 183 -14.90 11.97 -26.30
C PRO A 183 -13.85 12.73 -25.47
N PHE A 184 -12.57 12.54 -25.72
CA PHE A 184 -11.48 13.19 -24.98
C PHE A 184 -11.26 14.64 -25.43
N PRO A 185 -10.69 15.50 -24.57
CA PRO A 185 -10.38 16.87 -24.95
C PRO A 185 -9.24 16.91 -25.96
N GLY A 186 -9.38 17.70 -27.02
CA GLY A 186 -8.33 17.94 -28.01
C GLY A 186 -7.37 19.07 -27.62
N THR A 187 -7.74 19.96 -26.69
CA THR A 187 -6.98 21.14 -26.31
C THR A 187 -6.79 21.27 -24.79
N ARG A 188 -5.76 22.02 -24.36
CA ARG A 188 -5.55 22.34 -22.94
C ARG A 188 -6.72 23.13 -22.35
N ALA A 189 -7.31 24.06 -23.12
CA ALA A 189 -8.43 24.85 -22.66
C ALA A 189 -9.65 23.97 -22.34
N LYS A 190 -9.95 22.99 -23.21
CA LYS A 190 -11.03 22.03 -22.95
C LYS A 190 -10.70 21.13 -21.75
N SER A 191 -9.46 20.65 -21.62
CA SER A 191 -9.00 19.89 -20.47
C SER A 191 -9.23 20.65 -19.17
N ALA A 192 -8.80 21.92 -19.10
CA ALA A 192 -8.98 22.79 -17.94
C ALA A 192 -10.46 23.05 -17.61
N SER A 193 -11.29 23.25 -18.64
CA SER A 193 -12.74 23.44 -18.48
C SER A 193 -13.40 22.22 -17.84
N LEU A 194 -13.12 21.03 -18.37
CA LEU A 194 -13.70 19.77 -17.86
C LEU A 194 -13.29 19.48 -16.40
N VAL A 195 -12.03 19.72 -16.06
CA VAL A 195 -11.55 19.54 -14.68
C VAL A 195 -12.19 20.55 -13.75
N ARG A 196 -12.22 21.85 -14.13
CA ARG A 196 -12.87 22.90 -13.33
C ARG A 196 -14.33 22.59 -13.06
N GLU A 197 -15.04 22.07 -14.06
CA GLU A 197 -16.45 21.67 -13.92
C GLU A 197 -16.63 20.64 -12.79
N GLN A 198 -15.72 19.68 -12.64
CA GLN A 198 -15.82 18.69 -11.55
C GLN A 198 -15.65 19.32 -10.18
N TYR A 199 -14.68 20.23 -10.02
CA TYR A 199 -14.46 20.92 -8.75
C TYR A 199 -15.59 21.91 -8.38
N VAL A 200 -16.28 22.46 -9.37
CA VAL A 200 -17.44 23.33 -9.11
C VAL A 200 -18.67 22.53 -8.69
N LYS A 201 -18.77 21.27 -9.17
CA LYS A 201 -19.89 20.38 -8.82
C LYS A 201 -19.73 19.68 -7.47
N ALA A 202 -18.51 19.51 -6.98
CA ALA A 202 -18.19 18.88 -5.70
C ALA A 202 -18.38 19.83 -4.51
#